data_5451ebbe2ec6bd8ab9074f7d6684dcb5
#
_entry.id   5451ebbe2ec6bd8ab9074f7d6684dcb5
#
_cell.length_a   1.000
_cell.length_b   1.000
_cell.length_c   1.000
_cell.angle_alpha   90.00
_cell.angle_beta   90.00
_cell.angle_gamma   90.00
#
_symmetry.space_group_name_H-M   'P 1'
#
loop_
_entity.id
_entity.type
_entity.pdbx_description
1 polymer ?
#
loop_
_entity_poly.entity_id
_entity_poly.type
_entity_poly.pdbx_seq_one_letter_code
_entity_poly.pdbx_strand_id
1 'polypeptide(L)'
;MDYILTAIAFIIIFSLLILIHELGHFVMAKRAGIKVEEFGFGLPPRIWGKKKGETIYSINWIPFGGFVRMLGEDATDPSMLKKKRSFISARMRDRGKVVVAGVVMNFFLAWILLTVGFTAGMEPLLGPDDVLPAVASGVIELEEGVKIKGIEEDSLAYEIGFQ
;
A
#
# COMPACT_ATOMS: atom_id res chain seq x y z
N MET A 1 -23.24 -10.83 -0.06
CA MET A 1 -21.94 -11.41 -0.47
C MET A 1 -20.89 -10.35 -0.70
N ASP A 2 -21.28 -9.19 -1.16
CA ASP A 2 -20.38 -8.08 -1.53
C ASP A 2 -19.61 -7.46 -0.37
N TYR A 3 -20.24 -7.30 0.81
CA TYR A 3 -19.56 -6.71 1.98
C TYR A 3 -18.38 -7.55 2.50
N ILE A 4 -18.49 -8.88 2.43
CA ILE A 4 -17.39 -9.77 2.86
C ILE A 4 -16.23 -9.68 1.87
N LEU A 5 -16.51 -9.70 0.58
CA LEU A 5 -15.51 -9.56 -0.47
C LEU A 5 -14.80 -8.19 -0.37
N THR A 6 -15.58 -7.13 -0.16
CA THR A 6 -15.04 -5.77 0.04
C THR A 6 -14.14 -5.69 1.27
N ALA A 7 -14.56 -6.30 2.38
CA ALA A 7 -13.74 -6.33 3.60
C ALA A 7 -12.43 -7.10 3.39
N ILE A 8 -12.46 -8.24 2.71
CA ILE A 8 -11.26 -9.03 2.39
C ILE A 8 -10.33 -8.23 1.47
N ALA A 9 -10.87 -7.63 0.42
CA ALA A 9 -10.11 -6.81 -0.51
C ALA A 9 -9.44 -5.61 0.21
N PHE A 10 -10.18 -4.93 1.08
CA PHE A 10 -9.65 -3.86 1.90
C PHE A 10 -8.48 -4.32 2.78
N ILE A 11 -8.63 -5.44 3.49
CA ILE A 11 -7.58 -6.00 4.34
C ILE A 11 -6.32 -6.30 3.52
N ILE A 12 -6.48 -6.92 2.35
CA ILE A 12 -5.35 -7.28 1.47
C ILE A 12 -4.62 -6.02 0.99
N ILE A 13 -5.36 -5.04 0.47
CA ILE A 13 -4.78 -3.80 -0.06
C ILE A 13 -4.08 -3.01 1.05
N PHE A 14 -4.75 -2.87 2.20
CA PHE A 14 -4.20 -2.14 3.34
C PHE A 14 -2.94 -2.82 3.88
N SER A 15 -2.95 -4.15 4.00
CA SER A 15 -1.77 -4.92 4.42
C SER A 15 -0.62 -4.79 3.44
N LEU A 16 -0.90 -4.77 2.14
CA LEU A 16 0.11 -4.58 1.10
C LEU A 16 0.73 -3.18 1.18
N LEU A 17 -0.10 -2.14 1.35
CA LEU A 17 0.37 -0.76 1.51
C LEU A 17 1.33 -0.62 2.69
N ILE A 18 0.97 -1.18 3.85
CA ILE A 18 1.84 -1.11 5.04
C ILE A 18 3.12 -1.93 4.79
N LEU A 19 3.01 -3.14 4.25
CA LEU A 19 4.19 -3.98 4.01
C LEU A 19 5.20 -3.32 3.05
N ILE A 20 4.72 -2.67 2.00
CA ILE A 20 5.57 -1.95 1.04
C ILE A 20 6.18 -0.70 1.69
N HIS A 21 5.43 -0.01 2.54
CA HIS A 21 5.92 1.09 3.35
C HIS A 21 7.10 0.65 4.24
N GLU A 22 6.91 -0.42 5.00
CA GLU A 22 7.93 -0.99 5.88
C GLU A 22 9.14 -1.53 5.10
N LEU A 23 8.92 -2.06 3.90
CA LEU A 23 9.99 -2.46 3.00
C LEU A 23 10.87 -1.26 2.60
N GLY A 24 10.28 -0.09 2.42
CA GLY A 24 11.03 1.15 2.18
C GLY A 24 12.00 1.46 3.32
N HIS A 25 11.52 1.47 4.55
CA HIS A 25 12.34 1.66 5.75
C HIS A 25 13.43 0.59 5.85
N PHE A 26 13.07 -0.67 5.66
CA PHE A 26 14.01 -1.80 5.68
C PHE A 26 15.16 -1.62 4.71
N VAL A 27 14.86 -1.35 3.44
CA VAL A 27 15.88 -1.20 2.38
C VAL A 27 16.81 -0.04 2.67
N MET A 28 16.26 1.12 3.07
CA MET A 28 17.06 2.30 3.36
C MET A 28 17.87 2.16 4.64
N ALA A 29 17.34 1.53 5.70
CA ALA A 29 18.08 1.22 6.90
C ALA A 29 19.30 0.33 6.61
N LYS A 30 19.11 -0.72 5.82
CA LYS A 30 20.20 -1.62 5.37
C LYS A 30 21.26 -0.87 4.56
N ARG A 31 20.84 -0.01 3.63
CA ARG A 31 21.76 0.82 2.82
C ARG A 31 22.53 1.84 3.66
N ALA A 32 21.90 2.36 4.71
CA ALA A 32 22.54 3.27 5.67
C ALA A 32 23.48 2.56 6.68
N GLY A 33 23.57 1.23 6.63
CA GLY A 33 24.36 0.43 7.56
C GLY A 33 23.74 0.31 8.95
N ILE A 34 22.47 0.69 9.11
CA ILE A 34 21.72 0.54 10.35
C ILE A 34 21.37 -0.95 10.52
N LYS A 35 21.53 -1.47 11.73
CA LYS A 35 21.19 -2.86 12.02
C LYS A 35 19.66 -3.01 12.08
N VAL A 36 19.10 -3.78 11.16
CA VAL A 36 17.70 -4.21 11.23
C VAL A 36 17.63 -5.54 11.97
N GLU A 37 16.93 -5.55 13.08
CA GLU A 37 16.78 -6.73 13.95
C GLU A 37 15.70 -7.67 13.45
N GLU A 38 14.57 -7.10 13.00
CA GLU A 38 13.45 -7.90 12.50
C GLU A 38 12.71 -7.15 11.39
N PHE A 39 12.26 -7.93 10.40
CA PHE A 39 11.31 -7.50 9.36
C PHE A 39 10.20 -8.54 9.32
N GLY A 40 8.98 -8.13 9.64
CA GLY A 40 7.85 -9.02 9.81
C GLY A 40 6.67 -8.68 8.92
N PHE A 41 6.00 -9.73 8.41
CA PHE A 41 4.66 -9.62 7.84
C PHE A 41 3.63 -9.85 8.96
N GLY A 42 2.66 -8.92 9.06
CA GLY A 42 1.67 -8.91 10.13
C GLY A 42 2.23 -8.40 11.46
N LEU A 43 1.36 -8.26 12.44
CA LEU A 43 1.70 -7.77 13.79
C LEU A 43 1.82 -8.93 14.79
N PRO A 44 2.68 -8.81 15.81
CA PRO A 44 2.87 -9.82 16.86
C PRO A 44 1.54 -10.31 17.46
N PRO A 45 1.55 -11.57 18.01
CA PRO A 45 2.69 -12.44 18.27
C PRO A 45 3.20 -13.19 17.05
N ARG A 46 4.50 -13.58 17.08
CA ARG A 46 5.15 -14.28 15.98
C ARG A 46 4.67 -15.73 15.89
N ILE A 47 4.27 -16.16 14.66
CA ILE A 47 3.99 -17.57 14.34
C ILE A 47 5.27 -18.29 13.92
N TRP A 48 6.02 -17.66 13.01
CA TRP A 48 7.21 -18.24 12.41
C TRP A 48 8.26 -17.17 12.16
N GLY A 49 9.53 -17.54 12.22
CA GLY A 49 10.61 -16.63 11.89
C GLY A 49 11.90 -17.35 11.55
N LYS A 50 12.60 -16.85 10.54
CA LYS A 50 13.90 -17.34 10.09
C LYS A 50 14.94 -16.25 10.16
N LYS A 51 16.04 -16.50 10.86
CA LYS A 51 17.16 -15.57 10.89
C LYS A 51 18.01 -15.74 9.64
N LYS A 52 18.23 -14.63 8.93
CA LYS A 52 19.16 -14.56 7.78
C LYS A 52 20.16 -13.42 8.02
N GLY A 53 21.40 -13.78 8.28
CA GLY A 53 22.41 -12.82 8.72
C GLY A 53 22.07 -12.24 10.11
N GLU A 54 21.94 -10.94 10.19
CA GLU A 54 21.62 -10.21 11.44
C GLU A 54 20.12 -9.92 11.62
N THR A 55 19.29 -10.19 10.60
CA THR A 55 17.87 -9.87 10.58
C THR A 55 17.02 -11.12 10.70
N ILE A 56 15.97 -11.06 11.51
CA ILE A 56 14.93 -12.08 11.60
C ILE A 56 13.83 -11.67 10.62
N TYR A 57 13.45 -12.59 9.73
CA TYR A 57 12.26 -12.44 8.87
C TYR A 57 11.13 -13.25 9.50
N SER A 58 10.01 -12.61 9.81
CA SER A 58 8.93 -13.23 10.57
C SER A 58 7.56 -13.11 9.90
N ILE A 59 6.71 -14.09 10.22
CA ILE A 59 5.28 -14.08 9.94
C ILE A 59 4.55 -14.11 11.26
N ASN A 60 3.58 -13.21 11.42
CA ASN A 60 2.90 -12.98 12.68
C ASN A 60 1.41 -13.27 12.57
N TRP A 61 0.75 -13.37 13.72
CA TRP A 61 -0.63 -13.83 13.84
C TRP A 61 -1.66 -12.86 13.26
N ILE A 62 -1.44 -11.57 13.43
CA ILE A 62 -2.40 -10.55 12.97
C ILE A 62 -2.00 -10.16 11.55
N PRO A 63 -2.76 -10.56 10.51
CA PRO A 63 -2.36 -10.40 9.11
C PRO A 63 -2.57 -8.98 8.60
N PHE A 64 -2.26 -7.99 9.43
CA PHE A 64 -2.33 -6.58 9.05
C PHE A 64 -0.93 -6.02 8.83
N GLY A 65 -0.62 -5.70 7.57
CA GLY A 65 0.58 -4.99 7.19
C GLY A 65 1.88 -5.71 7.52
N GLY A 66 2.82 -4.98 8.06
CA GLY A 66 4.13 -5.46 8.48
C GLY A 66 4.77 -4.52 9.47
N PHE A 67 6.00 -4.83 9.84
CA PHE A 67 6.83 -3.94 10.64
C PHE A 67 8.31 -4.16 10.35
N VAL A 68 9.09 -3.14 10.57
CA VAL A 68 10.55 -3.20 10.61
C VAL A 68 11.01 -2.73 11.98
N ARG A 69 11.89 -3.48 12.61
CA ARG A 69 12.50 -3.11 13.90
C ARG A 69 13.99 -2.84 13.70
N MET A 70 14.38 -1.61 13.94
CA MET A 70 15.77 -1.19 13.85
C MET A 70 16.39 -1.05 15.22
N LEU A 71 17.68 -1.35 15.32
CA LEU A 71 18.43 -1.17 16.56
C LEU A 71 18.40 0.31 16.98
N GLY A 72 17.91 0.60 18.19
CA GLY A 72 17.87 1.96 18.74
C GLY A 72 16.90 2.90 18.05
N GLU A 73 15.80 2.37 17.51
CA GLU A 73 14.67 3.13 17.00
C GLU A 73 13.90 3.79 18.15
N ASP A 74 13.69 3.05 19.24
CA ASP A 74 13.10 3.58 20.46
C ASP A 74 14.17 4.40 21.23
N ALA A 75 14.04 5.71 21.19
CA ALA A 75 14.99 6.67 21.77
C ALA A 75 15.03 6.68 23.31
N THR A 76 14.36 5.74 23.98
CA THR A 76 14.23 5.70 25.45
C THR A 76 15.51 5.25 26.17
N ASP A 77 16.43 4.55 25.49
CA ASP A 77 17.68 4.08 26.09
C ASP A 77 18.89 4.90 25.61
N PRO A 78 19.44 5.78 26.49
CA PRO A 78 20.65 6.58 26.16
C PRO A 78 21.87 5.73 25.75
N SER A 79 21.94 4.46 26.16
CA SER A 79 23.03 3.56 25.77
C SER A 79 23.08 3.29 24.28
N MET A 80 21.94 3.41 23.59
CA MET A 80 21.81 3.20 22.15
C MET A 80 22.54 4.30 21.33
N LEU A 81 22.73 5.49 21.87
CA LEU A 81 23.54 6.54 21.25
C LEU A 81 25.01 6.13 21.04
N LYS A 82 25.54 5.29 21.94
CA LYS A 82 26.91 4.78 21.89
C LYS A 82 27.06 3.53 21.04
N LYS A 83 25.96 2.86 20.67
CA LYS A 83 26.00 1.65 19.84
C LYS A 83 26.20 2.02 18.38
N LYS A 84 27.30 1.55 17.80
CA LYS A 84 27.50 1.63 16.34
C LYS A 84 26.34 0.91 15.63
N ARG A 85 25.91 1.50 14.50
CA ARG A 85 24.81 0.95 13.67
C ARG A 85 23.40 1.03 14.29
N SER A 86 23.24 1.81 15.37
CA SER A 86 21.93 2.19 15.90
C SER A 86 21.30 3.26 15.01
N PHE A 87 19.97 3.26 14.88
CA PHE A 87 19.23 4.27 14.13
C PHE A 87 19.52 5.68 14.67
N ILE A 88 19.49 5.84 16.00
CA ILE A 88 19.73 7.13 16.66
C ILE A 88 21.18 7.64 16.48
N SER A 89 22.16 6.74 16.33
CA SER A 89 23.57 7.08 16.09
C SER A 89 23.89 7.36 14.63
N ALA A 90 22.97 7.05 13.71
CA ALA A 90 23.15 7.29 12.29
C ALA A 90 23.10 8.79 11.97
N ARG A 91 23.73 9.19 10.85
CA ARG A 91 23.72 10.58 10.38
C ARG A 91 22.30 11.05 10.17
N MET A 92 22.01 12.31 10.46
CA MET A 92 20.66 12.88 10.30
C MET A 92 20.11 12.70 8.89
N ARG A 93 20.95 12.84 7.85
CA ARG A 93 20.57 12.60 6.45
C ARG A 93 20.12 11.15 6.20
N ASP A 94 20.80 10.19 6.80
CA ASP A 94 20.48 8.76 6.61
C ASP A 94 19.20 8.39 7.36
N ARG A 95 19.00 8.93 8.56
CA ARG A 95 17.72 8.82 9.28
C ARG A 95 16.56 9.42 8.48
N GLY A 96 16.75 10.62 7.92
CA GLY A 96 15.77 11.27 7.08
C GLY A 96 15.40 10.43 5.84
N LYS A 97 16.39 9.83 5.16
CA LYS A 97 16.14 8.92 4.04
C LYS A 97 15.33 7.69 4.46
N VAL A 98 15.63 7.10 5.61
CA VAL A 98 14.88 5.96 6.14
C VAL A 98 13.43 6.36 6.38
N VAL A 99 13.17 7.48 7.08
CA VAL A 99 11.81 7.93 7.39
C VAL A 99 11.00 8.23 6.13
N VAL A 100 11.59 8.88 5.14
CA VAL A 100 10.89 9.24 3.89
C VAL A 100 10.68 8.02 2.98
N ALA A 101 11.52 7.00 3.10
CA ALA A 101 11.50 5.84 2.19
C ALA A 101 10.18 5.08 2.20
N GLY A 102 9.49 4.99 3.33
CA GLY A 102 8.18 4.36 3.42
C GLY A 102 7.15 5.04 2.52
N VAL A 103 7.05 6.37 2.61
CA VAL A 103 6.13 7.16 1.79
C VAL A 103 6.48 7.06 0.30
N VAL A 104 7.77 7.14 -0.03
CA VAL A 104 8.26 7.00 -1.42
C VAL A 104 7.88 5.64 -2.00
N MET A 105 8.02 4.57 -1.24
CA MET A 105 7.64 3.21 -1.68
C MET A 105 6.13 3.09 -1.93
N ASN A 106 5.29 3.71 -1.10
CA ASN A 106 3.84 3.75 -1.32
C ASN A 106 3.49 4.54 -2.59
N PHE A 107 4.20 5.63 -2.85
CA PHE A 107 4.04 6.38 -4.10
C PHE A 107 4.39 5.52 -5.33
N PHE A 108 5.50 4.79 -5.28
CA PHE A 108 5.86 3.86 -6.35
C PHE A 108 4.83 2.73 -6.52
N LEU A 109 4.31 2.19 -5.42
CA LEU A 109 3.26 1.18 -5.48
C LEU A 109 2.00 1.73 -6.15
N ALA A 110 1.55 2.91 -5.75
CA ALA A 110 0.39 3.56 -6.36
C ALA A 110 0.60 3.79 -7.86
N TRP A 111 1.78 4.29 -8.25
CA TRP A 111 2.12 4.49 -9.66
C TRP A 111 2.09 3.19 -10.46
N ILE A 112 2.66 2.10 -9.93
CA ILE A 112 2.63 0.78 -10.58
C ILE A 112 1.19 0.28 -10.71
N LEU A 113 0.39 0.36 -9.63
CA LEU A 113 -0.99 -0.13 -9.64
C LEU A 113 -1.86 0.64 -10.64
N LEU A 114 -1.72 1.97 -10.71
CA LEU A 114 -2.43 2.79 -11.69
C LEU A 114 -1.98 2.46 -13.11
N THR A 115 -0.67 2.32 -13.34
CA THR A 115 -0.16 1.94 -14.66
C THR A 115 -0.72 0.59 -15.12
N VAL A 116 -0.69 -0.42 -14.24
CA VAL A 116 -1.26 -1.75 -14.53
C VAL A 116 -2.78 -1.66 -14.73
N GLY A 117 -3.47 -0.91 -13.87
CA GLY A 117 -4.93 -0.73 -13.96
C GLY A 117 -5.33 -0.13 -15.31
N PHE A 118 -4.73 1.01 -15.71
CA PHE A 118 -5.02 1.66 -16.98
C PHE A 118 -4.64 0.81 -18.19
N THR A 119 -3.52 0.08 -18.14
CA THR A 119 -3.15 -0.82 -19.23
C THR A 119 -4.08 -2.03 -19.33
N ALA A 120 -4.71 -2.44 -18.23
CA ALA A 120 -5.73 -3.48 -18.18
C ALA A 120 -7.15 -2.98 -18.54
N GLY A 121 -7.31 -1.70 -18.88
CA GLY A 121 -8.59 -1.12 -19.28
C GLY A 121 -9.44 -0.57 -18.12
N MET A 122 -8.82 -0.25 -16.97
CA MET A 122 -9.52 0.43 -15.89
C MET A 122 -9.93 1.84 -16.35
N GLU A 123 -11.23 2.12 -16.27
CA GLU A 123 -11.73 3.46 -16.55
C GLU A 123 -11.24 4.46 -15.49
N PRO A 124 -10.87 5.69 -15.90
CA PRO A 124 -10.47 6.72 -14.95
C PRO A 124 -11.65 7.08 -14.03
N LEU A 125 -11.36 7.21 -12.73
CA LEU A 125 -12.32 7.68 -11.73
C LEU A 125 -12.52 9.19 -11.90
N LEU A 126 -13.42 9.58 -12.80
CA LEU A 126 -13.78 10.97 -13.03
C LEU A 126 -15.04 11.30 -12.24
N GLY A 127 -14.99 12.40 -11.49
CA GLY A 127 -16.19 12.98 -10.90
C GLY A 127 -17.07 13.63 -11.98
N PRO A 128 -18.36 13.87 -11.71
CA PRO A 128 -19.26 14.54 -12.66
C PRO A 128 -18.72 15.88 -13.17
N ASP A 129 -18.02 16.61 -12.33
CA ASP A 129 -17.44 17.93 -12.64
C ASP A 129 -16.18 17.85 -13.53
N ASP A 130 -15.52 16.68 -13.56
CA ASP A 130 -14.29 16.45 -14.32
C ASP A 130 -14.56 15.93 -15.75
N VAL A 131 -15.77 15.45 -16.02
CA VAL A 131 -16.11 14.84 -17.32
C VAL A 131 -15.99 15.85 -18.46
N LEU A 132 -16.57 17.03 -18.32
CA LEU A 132 -16.55 18.06 -19.36
C LEU A 132 -15.13 18.56 -19.69
N PRO A 133 -14.27 18.88 -18.69
CA PRO A 133 -12.89 19.22 -18.95
C PRO A 133 -12.09 18.07 -19.59
N ALA A 134 -12.34 16.82 -19.19
CA ALA A 134 -11.65 15.65 -19.75
C ALA A 134 -12.03 15.40 -21.20
N VAL A 135 -13.29 15.62 -21.59
CA VAL A 135 -13.74 15.56 -22.98
C VAL A 135 -13.12 16.70 -23.79
N ALA A 136 -13.14 17.94 -23.26
CA ALA A 136 -12.58 19.10 -23.94
C ALA A 136 -11.06 18.97 -24.18
N SER A 137 -10.35 18.26 -23.30
CA SER A 137 -8.91 17.98 -23.44
C SER A 137 -8.59 16.74 -24.30
N GLY A 138 -9.60 16.00 -24.77
CA GLY A 138 -9.42 14.78 -25.55
C GLY A 138 -8.91 13.58 -24.76
N VAL A 139 -8.97 13.64 -23.43
CA VAL A 139 -8.57 12.52 -22.55
C VAL A 139 -9.60 11.40 -22.57
N ILE A 140 -10.89 11.76 -22.75
CA ILE A 140 -11.99 10.81 -22.95
C ILE A 140 -12.83 11.21 -24.15
N GLU A 141 -13.34 10.22 -24.87
CA GLU A 141 -14.34 10.39 -25.92
C GLU A 141 -15.69 9.99 -25.36
N LEU A 142 -16.72 10.81 -25.61
CA LEU A 142 -18.10 10.44 -25.26
C LEU A 142 -18.71 9.69 -26.45
N GLU A 143 -19.09 8.45 -26.24
CA GLU A 143 -20.00 7.77 -27.14
C GLU A 143 -21.44 8.18 -26.84
N GLU A 144 -22.16 8.66 -27.84
CA GLU A 144 -23.58 8.94 -27.71
C GLU A 144 -24.34 7.63 -27.54
N GLY A 145 -24.91 7.42 -26.36
CA GLY A 145 -25.68 6.22 -26.04
C GLY A 145 -26.39 6.34 -24.70
N VAL A 146 -27.49 5.64 -24.56
CA VAL A 146 -28.21 5.49 -23.28
C VAL A 146 -27.81 4.17 -22.67
N LYS A 147 -27.06 4.20 -21.55
CA LYS A 147 -26.72 3.00 -20.79
C LYS A 147 -27.82 2.72 -19.77
N ILE A 148 -28.61 1.69 -20.00
CA ILE A 148 -29.63 1.23 -19.05
C ILE A 148 -28.90 0.52 -17.92
N LYS A 149 -28.94 1.07 -16.67
CA LYS A 149 -28.27 0.50 -15.50
C LYS A 149 -29.07 -0.60 -14.80
N GLY A 150 -30.34 -0.70 -15.08
CA GLY A 150 -31.24 -1.70 -14.52
C GLY A 150 -32.67 -1.42 -14.97
N ILE A 151 -33.47 -2.46 -15.01
CA ILE A 151 -34.91 -2.40 -15.34
C ILE A 151 -35.60 -2.98 -14.12
N GLU A 152 -36.59 -2.23 -13.58
CA GLU A 152 -37.43 -2.75 -12.51
C GLU A 152 -38.37 -3.83 -13.11
N GLU A 153 -38.52 -4.96 -12.39
CA GLU A 153 -39.29 -6.10 -12.85
C GLU A 153 -40.77 -5.80 -13.16
N ASP A 154 -41.33 -4.75 -12.56
CA ASP A 154 -42.69 -4.26 -12.77
C ASP A 154 -42.79 -3.11 -13.81
N SER A 155 -41.73 -2.83 -14.56
CA SER A 155 -41.72 -1.75 -15.56
C SER A 155 -42.17 -2.21 -16.93
N LEU A 156 -42.78 -1.30 -17.70
CA LEU A 156 -43.12 -1.53 -19.11
C LEU A 156 -41.90 -1.97 -19.94
N ALA A 157 -40.68 -1.50 -19.55
CA ALA A 157 -39.44 -1.87 -20.22
C ALA A 157 -39.13 -3.38 -20.06
N TYR A 158 -39.45 -3.95 -18.90
CA TYR A 158 -39.31 -5.39 -18.66
C TYR A 158 -40.31 -6.21 -19.45
N GLU A 159 -41.59 -5.73 -19.52
CA GLU A 159 -42.66 -6.39 -20.29
C GLU A 159 -42.37 -6.47 -21.80
N ILE A 160 -41.69 -5.46 -22.36
CA ILE A 160 -41.32 -5.41 -23.79
C ILE A 160 -39.97 -6.09 -24.11
N GLY A 161 -39.34 -6.75 -23.11
CA GLY A 161 -38.20 -7.64 -23.32
C GLY A 161 -36.82 -7.00 -23.25
N PHE A 162 -36.67 -5.81 -22.65
CA PHE A 162 -35.36 -5.31 -22.25
C PHE A 162 -34.86 -6.14 -21.05
N GLN A 163 -33.66 -6.72 -21.14
CA GLN A 163 -32.99 -7.49 -20.09
C GLN A 163 -31.70 -6.78 -19.65
#